data_84636b82b4c3922fab7980454724f039
#
_entry.id   84636b82b4c3922fab7980454724f039
#
_cell.length_a   1.000
_cell.length_b   1.000
_cell.length_c   1.000
_cell.angle_alpha   90.00
_cell.angle_beta   90.00
_cell.angle_gamma   90.00
#
_symmetry.space_group_name_H-M   'P 1'
#
loop_
_entity.id
_entity.type
_entity.pdbx_description
1 polymer ?
#
loop_
_entity_poly.entity_id
_entity_poly.type
_entity_poly.pdbx_seq_one_letter_code
_entity_poly.pdbx_strand_id
1 'polypeptide(L)'
;VFVEYRGISVEDDTKLRTTIRNDGNEYSVVKNSIIAHAAKEAGIEGLDSLEGPTAVVISYEDYVTPAKAVYDYAKNNEFYKIKLGVMDGKKIDVAEVEKLASLPSKDTLYAMLASALLGNIRNLAVVLDQTRQKLEENA
;
A
#
# COMPACT_ATOMS: atom_id res chain seq x y z
N VAL A 1 -1.24 2.92 -8.98
CA VAL A 1 -2.51 2.21 -8.80
C VAL A 1 -3.58 2.89 -9.62
N PHE A 2 -4.42 2.11 -10.31
CA PHE A 2 -5.53 2.60 -11.13
C PHE A 2 -6.85 2.32 -10.42
N VAL A 3 -7.68 3.35 -10.33
CA VAL A 3 -8.92 3.31 -9.57
C VAL A 3 -10.09 3.86 -10.36
N GLU A 4 -11.29 3.37 -10.06
CA GLU A 4 -12.53 3.93 -10.55
C GLU A 4 -13.10 4.89 -9.51
N TYR A 5 -13.35 6.14 -9.90
CA TYR A 5 -13.84 7.19 -9.00
C TYR A 5 -15.32 7.55 -9.23
N ARG A 6 -16.08 6.66 -9.86
CA ARG A 6 -17.49 6.91 -10.21
C ARG A 6 -18.34 6.97 -8.94
N GLY A 7 -19.16 8.03 -8.80
CA GLY A 7 -20.12 8.16 -7.70
C GLY A 7 -19.57 8.72 -6.39
N ILE A 8 -18.36 9.29 -6.40
CA ILE A 8 -17.77 9.95 -5.23
C ILE A 8 -18.28 11.38 -5.13
N SER A 9 -18.50 11.89 -3.90
CA SER A 9 -18.78 13.29 -3.67
C SER A 9 -17.54 14.16 -3.92
N VAL A 10 -17.74 15.41 -4.31
CA VAL A 10 -16.62 16.37 -4.53
C VAL A 10 -15.82 16.60 -3.25
N GLU A 11 -16.49 16.57 -2.10
CA GLU A 11 -15.87 16.74 -0.80
C GLU A 11 -14.91 15.58 -0.48
N ASP A 12 -15.36 14.34 -0.72
CA ASP A 12 -14.56 13.15 -0.46
C ASP A 12 -13.38 13.01 -1.43
N ASP A 13 -13.58 13.36 -2.72
CA ASP A 13 -12.50 13.40 -3.71
C ASP A 13 -11.43 14.42 -3.31
N THR A 14 -11.86 15.59 -2.80
CA THR A 14 -10.93 16.62 -2.33
C THR A 14 -10.15 16.17 -1.11
N LYS A 15 -10.79 15.50 -0.16
CA LYS A 15 -10.11 14.93 1.02
C LYS A 15 -9.09 13.88 0.60
N LEU A 16 -9.48 12.95 -0.29
CA LEU A 16 -8.61 11.91 -0.81
C LEU A 16 -7.38 12.49 -1.51
N ARG A 17 -7.57 13.47 -2.39
CA ARG A 17 -6.46 14.18 -3.07
C ARG A 17 -5.51 14.85 -2.09
N THR A 18 -6.05 15.48 -1.06
CA THR A 18 -5.25 16.15 -0.04
C THR A 18 -4.42 15.14 0.76
N THR A 19 -5.01 14.02 1.15
CA THR A 19 -4.31 12.94 1.86
C THR A 19 -3.18 12.36 1.01
N ILE A 20 -3.48 11.99 -0.24
CA ILE A 20 -2.50 11.44 -1.17
C ILE A 20 -1.33 12.40 -1.42
N ARG A 21 -1.61 13.71 -1.55
CA ARG A 21 -0.56 14.73 -1.73
C ARG A 21 0.29 14.95 -0.48
N ASN A 22 -0.32 14.90 0.70
CA ASN A 22 0.40 15.02 1.97
C ASN A 22 1.39 13.86 2.17
N ASP A 23 1.05 12.69 1.64
CA ASP A 23 1.91 11.50 1.65
C ASP A 23 2.97 11.50 0.53
N GLY A 24 3.15 12.64 -0.18
CA GLY A 24 4.13 12.77 -1.25
C GLY A 24 3.76 12.07 -2.56
N ASN A 25 2.51 11.65 -2.70
CA ASN A 25 2.00 10.95 -3.88
C ASN A 25 1.19 11.88 -4.78
N GLU A 26 1.02 11.49 -6.04
CA GLU A 26 0.25 12.25 -7.02
C GLU A 26 -1.05 11.52 -7.38
N TYR A 27 -2.17 12.25 -7.38
CA TYR A 27 -3.46 11.77 -7.84
C TYR A 27 -3.88 12.55 -9.08
N SER A 28 -4.04 11.86 -10.19
CA SER A 28 -4.40 12.46 -11.47
C SER A 28 -5.50 11.68 -12.17
N VAL A 29 -6.45 12.37 -12.79
CA VAL A 29 -7.47 11.77 -13.64
C VAL A 29 -7.02 11.85 -15.07
N VAL A 30 -6.81 10.70 -15.70
CA VAL A 30 -6.25 10.59 -17.05
C VAL A 30 -7.18 9.80 -17.95
N LYS A 31 -7.27 10.19 -19.22
CA LYS A 31 -8.06 9.47 -20.21
C LYS A 31 -7.43 8.11 -20.52
N ASN A 32 -8.24 7.03 -20.57
CA ASN A 32 -7.76 5.66 -20.77
C ASN A 32 -6.90 5.50 -22.04
N SER A 33 -7.21 6.25 -23.11
CA SER A 33 -6.39 6.21 -24.34
C SER A 33 -4.96 6.73 -24.14
N ILE A 34 -4.78 7.72 -23.26
CA ILE A 34 -3.44 8.25 -22.92
C ILE A 34 -2.69 7.23 -22.06
N ILE A 35 -3.38 6.61 -21.11
CA ILE A 35 -2.82 5.54 -20.26
C ILE A 35 -2.35 4.37 -21.14
N ALA A 36 -3.16 3.93 -22.11
CA ALA A 36 -2.81 2.86 -23.01
C ALA A 36 -1.60 3.19 -23.90
N HIS A 37 -1.49 4.44 -24.39
CA HIS A 37 -0.32 4.89 -25.14
C HIS A 37 0.95 4.90 -24.28
N ALA A 38 0.87 5.50 -23.11
CA ALA A 38 2.00 5.56 -22.18
C ALA A 38 2.45 4.15 -21.73
N ALA A 39 1.50 3.23 -21.54
CA ALA A 39 1.79 1.84 -21.18
C ALA A 39 2.54 1.11 -22.28
N LYS A 40 2.15 1.32 -23.55
CA LYS A 40 2.85 0.74 -24.72
C LYS A 40 4.27 1.25 -24.84
N GLU A 41 4.48 2.56 -24.66
CA GLU A 41 5.81 3.17 -24.69
C GLU A 41 6.68 2.65 -23.52
N ALA A 42 6.09 2.43 -22.34
CA ALA A 42 6.77 1.87 -21.19
C ALA A 42 6.94 0.35 -21.23
N GLY A 43 6.40 -0.35 -22.25
CA GLY A 43 6.48 -1.81 -22.38
C GLY A 43 5.64 -2.58 -21.36
N ILE A 44 4.59 -1.95 -20.82
CA ILE A 44 3.68 -2.58 -19.85
C ILE A 44 2.47 -3.14 -20.58
N GLU A 45 2.35 -4.45 -20.59
CA GLU A 45 1.24 -5.15 -21.24
C GLU A 45 0.01 -5.22 -20.32
N GLY A 46 -1.20 -5.23 -20.94
CA GLY A 46 -2.45 -5.49 -20.22
C GLY A 46 -3.15 -4.26 -19.65
N LEU A 47 -2.73 -3.04 -20.01
CA LEU A 47 -3.41 -1.78 -19.67
C LEU A 47 -4.41 -1.32 -20.76
N ASP A 48 -4.47 -2.02 -21.89
CA ASP A 48 -5.38 -1.69 -23.00
C ASP A 48 -6.86 -1.95 -22.66
N SER A 49 -7.16 -2.74 -21.62
CA SER A 49 -8.51 -3.15 -21.22
C SER A 49 -9.13 -2.30 -20.10
N LEU A 50 -8.65 -1.08 -19.89
CA LEU A 50 -9.25 -0.20 -18.90
C LEU A 50 -10.56 0.39 -19.41
N GLU A 51 -11.68 -0.02 -18.79
CA GLU A 51 -13.02 0.48 -19.09
C GLU A 51 -13.48 1.49 -18.02
N GLY A 52 -14.28 2.47 -18.43
CA GLY A 52 -14.88 3.46 -17.55
C GLY A 52 -13.91 4.56 -17.06
N PRO A 53 -14.36 5.45 -16.17
CA PRO A 53 -13.55 6.54 -15.64
C PRO A 53 -12.41 5.98 -14.81
N THR A 54 -11.19 6.49 -15.06
CA THR A 54 -9.98 5.99 -14.39
C THR A 54 -9.19 7.14 -13.83
N ALA A 55 -8.87 7.07 -12.54
CA ALA A 55 -7.88 7.90 -11.90
C ALA A 55 -6.61 7.08 -11.63
N VAL A 56 -5.48 7.76 -11.64
CA VAL A 56 -4.16 7.17 -11.43
C VAL A 56 -3.58 7.76 -10.16
N VAL A 57 -3.15 6.90 -9.27
CA VAL A 57 -2.35 7.27 -8.10
C VAL A 57 -0.92 6.86 -8.36
N ILE A 58 -0.01 7.83 -8.37
CA ILE A 58 1.40 7.66 -8.65
C ILE A 58 2.18 7.91 -7.37
N SER A 59 3.05 6.99 -7.03
CA SER A 59 4.02 7.15 -5.94
C SER A 59 5.44 7.02 -6.48
N TYR A 60 6.33 7.81 -5.91
CA TYR A 60 7.73 7.89 -6.32
C TYR A 60 8.66 7.20 -5.31
N GLU A 61 8.25 7.11 -4.06
CA GLU A 61 9.12 6.64 -2.97
C GLU A 61 8.69 5.29 -2.39
N ASP A 62 7.40 5.00 -2.37
CA ASP A 62 6.85 3.85 -1.67
C ASP A 62 5.62 3.27 -2.38
N TYR A 63 5.52 1.95 -2.46
CA TYR A 63 4.38 1.25 -3.04
C TYR A 63 3.25 1.01 -2.04
N VAL A 64 3.56 0.98 -0.74
CA VAL A 64 2.63 0.61 0.33
C VAL A 64 1.70 1.77 0.68
N THR A 65 2.24 2.97 0.83
CA THR A 65 1.48 4.16 1.24
C THR A 65 0.32 4.47 0.30
N PRO A 66 0.49 4.55 -1.05
CA PRO A 66 -0.63 4.82 -1.95
C PRO A 66 -1.61 3.66 -2.03
N ALA A 67 -1.14 2.41 -1.96
CA ALA A 67 -2.01 1.24 -1.96
C ALA A 67 -2.93 1.23 -0.72
N LYS A 68 -2.37 1.58 0.45
CA LYS A 68 -3.11 1.67 1.70
C LYS A 68 -4.13 2.81 1.70
N ALA A 69 -3.74 4.01 1.29
CA ALA A 69 -4.64 5.17 1.21
C ALA A 69 -5.83 4.88 0.29
N VAL A 70 -5.57 4.27 -0.87
CA VAL A 70 -6.60 3.87 -1.84
C VAL A 70 -7.49 2.76 -1.29
N TYR A 71 -6.93 1.76 -0.63
CA TYR A 71 -7.67 0.63 -0.06
C TYR A 71 -8.56 1.06 1.11
N ASP A 72 -8.03 1.84 2.04
CA ASP A 72 -8.79 2.35 3.19
C ASP A 72 -9.98 3.20 2.72
N TYR A 73 -9.78 3.96 1.64
CA TYR A 73 -10.84 4.72 1.03
C TYR A 73 -11.86 3.83 0.30
N ALA A 74 -11.42 2.82 -0.45
CA ALA A 74 -12.28 1.85 -1.12
C ALA A 74 -13.13 1.04 -0.14
N LYS A 75 -12.60 0.74 1.05
CA LYS A 75 -13.33 0.04 2.10
C LYS A 75 -14.50 0.85 2.67
N ASN A 76 -14.36 2.18 2.69
CA ASN A 76 -15.38 3.09 3.21
C ASN A 76 -16.40 3.53 2.15
N ASN A 77 -16.11 3.30 0.85
CA ASN A 77 -16.93 3.75 -0.26
C ASN A 77 -17.14 2.62 -1.28
N GLU A 78 -18.34 2.10 -1.36
CA GLU A 78 -18.71 1.00 -2.29
C GLU A 78 -18.53 1.35 -3.77
N PHE A 79 -18.58 2.64 -4.10
CA PHE A 79 -18.44 3.13 -5.48
C PHE A 79 -16.99 3.28 -5.94
N TYR A 80 -16.04 3.27 -5.01
CA TYR A 80 -14.62 3.42 -5.30
C TYR A 80 -13.98 2.04 -5.43
N LYS A 81 -13.57 1.69 -6.64
CA LYS A 81 -13.02 0.35 -6.92
C LYS A 81 -11.60 0.43 -7.42
N ILE A 82 -10.75 -0.42 -6.91
CA ILE A 82 -9.40 -0.63 -7.43
C ILE A 82 -9.53 -1.50 -8.68
N LYS A 83 -8.98 -1.05 -9.80
CA LYS A 83 -8.98 -1.80 -11.07
C LYS A 83 -7.76 -2.70 -11.18
N LEU A 84 -6.60 -2.11 -11.02
CA LEU A 84 -5.31 -2.80 -11.09
C LEU A 84 -4.20 -1.91 -10.53
N GLY A 85 -3.04 -2.50 -10.28
CA GLY A 85 -1.81 -1.77 -9.98
C GLY A 85 -0.73 -2.02 -11.03
N VAL A 86 0.29 -1.18 -11.03
CA VAL A 86 1.54 -1.41 -11.74
C VAL A 86 2.67 -1.19 -10.75
N MET A 87 3.58 -2.14 -10.67
CA MET A 87 4.77 -2.09 -9.82
C MET A 87 5.96 -2.60 -10.65
N ASP A 88 7.03 -1.80 -10.71
CA ASP A 88 8.26 -2.13 -11.47
C ASP A 88 8.00 -2.54 -12.93
N GLY A 89 7.04 -1.87 -13.59
CA GLY A 89 6.67 -2.20 -14.98
C GLY A 89 5.83 -3.46 -15.16
N LYS A 90 5.41 -4.11 -14.07
CA LYS A 90 4.54 -5.29 -14.11
C LYS A 90 3.15 -4.96 -13.62
N LYS A 91 2.16 -5.48 -14.33
CA LYS A 91 0.77 -5.42 -13.89
C LYS A 91 0.59 -6.30 -12.66
N ILE A 92 -0.03 -5.76 -11.62
CA ILE A 92 -0.47 -6.47 -10.43
C ILE A 92 -1.99 -6.46 -10.33
N ASP A 93 -2.57 -7.57 -9.89
CA ASP A 93 -4.01 -7.72 -9.74
C ASP A 93 -4.52 -7.05 -8.47
N VAL A 94 -5.83 -6.84 -8.39
CA VAL A 94 -6.51 -6.24 -7.22
C VAL A 94 -6.16 -6.97 -5.93
N ALA A 95 -6.12 -8.30 -5.93
CA ALA A 95 -5.75 -9.11 -4.77
C ALA A 95 -4.31 -8.85 -4.27
N GLU A 96 -3.41 -8.51 -5.16
CA GLU A 96 -2.02 -8.16 -4.81
C GLU A 96 -1.93 -6.73 -4.25
N VAL A 97 -2.71 -5.80 -4.81
CA VAL A 97 -2.84 -4.44 -4.27
C VAL A 97 -3.42 -4.47 -2.84
N GLU A 98 -4.42 -5.31 -2.60
CA GLU A 98 -4.98 -5.51 -1.26
C GLU A 98 -3.97 -6.09 -0.26
N LYS A 99 -3.16 -7.05 -0.68
CA LYS A 99 -2.05 -7.57 0.13
C LYS A 99 -1.03 -6.48 0.46
N LEU A 100 -0.64 -5.65 -0.52
CA LEU A 100 0.24 -4.51 -0.29
C LEU A 100 -0.37 -3.51 0.70
N ALA A 101 -1.66 -3.21 0.56
CA ALA A 101 -2.37 -2.29 1.45
C ALA A 101 -2.48 -2.83 2.90
N SER A 102 -2.48 -4.16 3.07
CA SER A 102 -2.50 -4.77 4.40
C SER A 102 -1.15 -4.70 5.12
N LEU A 103 -0.06 -4.38 4.43
CA LEU A 103 1.26 -4.25 5.02
C LEU A 103 1.36 -2.97 5.87
N PRO A 104 2.10 -3.02 6.99
CA PRO A 104 2.48 -1.83 7.74
C PRO A 104 3.35 -0.89 6.90
N SER A 105 3.52 0.35 7.37
CA SER A 105 4.43 1.29 6.72
C SER A 105 5.86 0.74 6.61
N LYS A 106 6.63 1.23 5.66
CA LYS A 106 8.01 0.83 5.39
C LYS A 106 8.88 0.88 6.66
N ASP A 107 8.74 1.93 7.45
CA ASP A 107 9.48 2.08 8.73
C ASP A 107 9.07 1.03 9.75
N THR A 108 7.78 0.72 9.83
CA THR A 108 7.26 -0.35 10.71
C THR A 108 7.78 -1.72 10.27
N LEU A 109 7.87 -1.99 8.96
CA LEU A 109 8.46 -3.23 8.45
C LEU A 109 9.94 -3.36 8.83
N TYR A 110 10.71 -2.28 8.73
CA TYR A 110 12.10 -2.27 9.20
C TYR A 110 12.20 -2.50 10.71
N ALA A 111 11.33 -1.87 11.50
CA ALA A 111 11.27 -2.09 12.94
C ALA A 111 10.92 -3.53 13.30
N MET A 112 9.97 -4.15 12.57
CA MET A 112 9.62 -5.56 12.73
C MET A 112 10.78 -6.48 12.39
N LEU A 113 11.49 -6.22 11.28
CA LEU A 113 12.67 -6.98 10.89
C LEU A 113 13.77 -6.88 11.95
N ALA A 114 14.09 -5.68 12.41
CA ALA A 114 15.06 -5.47 13.48
C ALA A 114 14.65 -6.19 14.78
N SER A 115 13.36 -6.10 15.16
CA SER A 115 12.82 -6.81 16.32
C SER A 115 12.90 -8.33 16.17
N ALA A 116 12.67 -8.87 14.98
CA ALA A 116 12.78 -10.30 14.71
C ALA A 116 14.25 -10.78 14.85
N LEU A 117 15.20 -10.01 14.34
CA LEU A 117 16.63 -10.30 14.48
C LEU A 117 17.11 -10.25 15.93
N LEU A 118 16.63 -9.27 16.70
CA LEU A 118 16.97 -9.12 18.12
C LEU A 118 16.17 -10.04 19.04
N GLY A 119 15.09 -10.65 18.53
CA GLY A 119 14.17 -11.47 19.31
C GLY A 119 14.85 -12.66 19.99
N ASN A 120 15.75 -13.33 19.29
CA ASN A 120 16.50 -14.46 19.84
C ASN A 120 17.40 -14.06 21.03
N ILE A 121 18.04 -12.89 20.94
CA ILE A 121 18.89 -12.36 22.02
C ILE A 121 18.02 -11.93 23.21
N ARG A 122 16.91 -11.28 22.94
CA ARG A 122 15.94 -10.88 23.99
C ARG A 122 15.37 -12.09 24.72
N ASN A 123 14.97 -13.13 23.99
CA ASN A 123 14.44 -14.36 24.58
C ASN A 123 15.48 -15.06 25.46
N LEU A 124 16.75 -15.09 25.04
CA LEU A 124 17.83 -15.61 25.86
C LEU A 124 17.99 -14.82 27.18
N ALA A 125 17.97 -13.50 27.10
CA ALA A 125 18.06 -12.65 28.28
C ALA A 125 16.88 -12.86 29.24
N VAL A 126 15.67 -13.02 28.72
CA VAL A 126 14.46 -13.32 29.51
C VAL A 126 14.59 -14.68 30.20
N VAL A 127 15.04 -15.72 29.48
CA VAL A 127 15.24 -17.05 30.08
C VAL A 127 16.29 -17.03 31.19
N LEU A 128 17.41 -16.32 31.01
CA LEU A 128 18.43 -16.17 32.04
C LEU A 128 17.87 -15.45 33.27
N ASP A 129 17.12 -14.37 33.10
CA ASP A 129 16.52 -13.64 34.22
C ASP A 129 15.48 -14.49 34.96
N GLN A 130 14.61 -15.20 34.25
CA GLN A 130 13.65 -16.14 34.85
C GLN A 130 14.35 -17.29 35.60
N THR A 131 15.48 -17.79 35.09
CA THR A 131 16.26 -18.80 35.77
C THR A 131 16.89 -18.27 37.05
N ARG A 132 17.39 -17.04 37.02
CA ARG A 132 17.89 -16.36 38.22
C ARG A 132 16.83 -16.22 39.28
N GLN A 133 15.62 -15.71 38.91
CA GLN A 133 14.49 -15.57 39.83
C GLN A 133 14.08 -16.90 40.48
N LYS A 134 13.98 -17.96 39.70
CA LYS A 134 13.70 -19.30 40.23
C LYS A 134 14.77 -19.84 41.19
N LEU A 135 16.03 -19.52 40.95
CA LEU A 135 17.11 -19.92 41.87
C LEU A 135 17.06 -19.13 43.18
N GLU A 136 16.69 -17.84 43.11
CA GLU A 136 16.52 -16.98 44.30
C GLU A 136 15.26 -17.38 45.12
N GLU A 137 14.20 -17.84 44.49
CA GLU A 137 12.98 -18.34 45.17
C GLU A 137 13.17 -19.68 45.85
N ASN A 138 14.13 -20.51 45.35
CA ASN A 138 14.40 -21.85 45.89
C ASN A 138 15.61 -21.90 46.85
N ALA A 139 16.25 -20.75 47.10
CA ALA A 139 17.34 -20.60 48.02
C ALA A 139 16.90 -20.01 49.38
#